data_ec7c23abcdac9c213cb9afb5cc0a722e
#
_entry.id   ec7c23abcdac9c213cb9afb5cc0a722e
#
_cell.length_a   1.000
_cell.length_b   1.000
_cell.length_c   1.000
_cell.angle_alpha   90.00
_cell.angle_beta   90.00
_cell.angle_gamma   90.00
#
_symmetry.space_group_name_H-M   'P 1'
#
loop_
_entity.id
_entity.type
_entity.pdbx_description
1 polymer ?
#
loop_
_entity_poly.entity_id
_entity_poly.type
_entity_poly.pdbx_seq_one_letter_code
_entity_poly.pdbx_strand_id
1 'polypeptide(L)'
;LFPMTTTLPSSFLTPPFPNPNPNSNPNSFLFNPSSSPHMAQNPPPPSSGHPQTLDDEQSPSDLSDMPSPLYSDLDADDEQHSPSDLSDNASTVSSFTQNPDPDPTPNLAQSPSPVPTLLHLSFNQDHGCFAAGTDCGFRIYNCDPFREIFRRDFDTGGGIGVVQMLFRCNILSLVGGGSEPQYPLNKVMIWDDHQSRCIGELSFRSEVKAVRLRRDRIVVILVQKIFVYNFADLKLLHQIETIANPKGLCEVSHGSGSMVLVCPGLQKGQVRVEHYASKRTKFIMAHDSRIACFALTQDGRLLATASSKGTLVRIFNTLDGSLLQEVRRGADRAEIYSLAFSSTAQWLAVSSDKGTVHVFSLKVDSGSLGIERTRSAPEPHFSTPPAVSSLSFIKGVLPKYFSSEWSVAQFRLHEGSQYIVAFGHEKGTVVILGMDGSFYRCQFDPEAGGEMTQLEYHNFLKPEETL
;
A
#
# COMPACT_ATOMS: atom_id res chain seq x y z
N LEU A 1 -42.99 -18.02 11.09
CA LEU A 1 -42.74 -19.33 10.42
C LEU A 1 -42.82 -19.16 8.90
N PHE A 2 -41.78 -18.59 8.27
CA PHE A 2 -41.43 -18.82 6.86
C PHE A 2 -39.93 -18.52 6.71
N PRO A 3 -39.12 -19.40 6.12
CA PRO A 3 -37.73 -19.12 5.85
C PRO A 3 -37.61 -18.27 4.58
N MET A 4 -37.06 -17.06 4.70
CA MET A 4 -36.65 -16.28 3.54
C MET A 4 -35.29 -16.80 3.06
N THR A 5 -35.29 -17.58 1.98
CA THR A 5 -34.12 -17.85 1.16
C THR A 5 -33.87 -16.62 0.29
N THR A 6 -32.92 -15.80 0.67
CA THR A 6 -32.35 -14.77 -0.21
C THR A 6 -31.30 -15.41 -1.13
N THR A 7 -31.71 -15.73 -2.34
CA THR A 7 -30.81 -16.04 -3.45
C THR A 7 -30.11 -14.75 -3.89
N LEU A 8 -28.80 -14.70 -3.70
CA LEU A 8 -27.90 -13.69 -4.31
C LEU A 8 -27.95 -13.84 -5.84
N PRO A 9 -27.98 -12.74 -6.60
CA PRO A 9 -27.94 -12.82 -8.06
C PRO A 9 -26.58 -13.37 -8.51
N SER A 10 -26.60 -14.40 -9.32
CA SER A 10 -25.47 -15.20 -9.82
C SER A 10 -24.60 -14.53 -10.89
N SER A 11 -24.62 -13.20 -11.02
CA SER A 11 -23.93 -12.47 -12.09
C SER A 11 -22.56 -11.87 -11.73
N PHE A 12 -22.01 -12.14 -10.53
CA PHE A 12 -20.70 -11.60 -10.10
C PHE A 12 -19.64 -12.65 -9.77
N LEU A 13 -19.87 -13.91 -10.10
CA LEU A 13 -18.84 -14.93 -10.04
C LEU A 13 -18.20 -15.03 -11.44
N THR A 14 -17.12 -14.28 -11.68
CA THR A 14 -16.15 -14.70 -12.70
C THR A 14 -15.64 -16.08 -12.28
N PRO A 15 -15.69 -17.11 -13.18
CA PRO A 15 -15.27 -18.44 -12.81
C PRO A 15 -13.80 -18.43 -12.38
N PRO A 16 -13.43 -19.21 -11.35
CA PRO A 16 -12.05 -19.55 -11.12
C PRO A 16 -11.48 -20.20 -12.39
N PHE A 17 -10.16 -20.10 -12.58
CA PHE A 17 -9.43 -20.78 -13.67
C PHE A 17 -10.05 -22.14 -13.99
N PRO A 18 -10.15 -22.55 -15.28
CA PRO A 18 -10.78 -23.82 -15.64
C PRO A 18 -10.17 -24.95 -14.84
N ASN A 19 -11.00 -25.68 -14.13
CA ASN A 19 -10.65 -26.89 -13.42
C ASN A 19 -10.03 -27.87 -14.43
N PRO A 20 -8.88 -28.46 -14.16
CA PRO A 20 -8.38 -29.55 -14.95
C PRO A 20 -9.41 -30.69 -14.87
N ASN A 21 -9.75 -31.25 -16.02
CA ASN A 21 -10.66 -32.37 -16.24
C ASN A 21 -10.34 -33.52 -15.25
N PRO A 22 -11.29 -34.07 -14.48
CA PRO A 22 -11.05 -35.09 -13.46
C PRO A 22 -10.52 -36.44 -14.00
N ASN A 23 -10.30 -36.59 -15.30
CA ASN A 23 -9.76 -37.80 -15.94
C ASN A 23 -8.32 -37.67 -16.45
N SER A 24 -7.58 -36.62 -16.13
CA SER A 24 -6.16 -36.52 -16.45
C SER A 24 -5.30 -36.99 -15.26
N ASN A 25 -4.57 -38.04 -15.50
CA ASN A 25 -3.62 -38.73 -14.64
C ASN A 25 -2.57 -37.70 -14.05
N PRO A 26 -2.31 -37.62 -12.73
CA PRO A 26 -1.47 -36.59 -12.12
C PRO A 26 0.04 -36.70 -12.35
N ASN A 27 0.50 -37.55 -13.27
CA ASN A 27 1.92 -37.86 -13.46
C ASN A 27 2.54 -37.37 -14.79
N SER A 28 2.00 -36.34 -15.46
CA SER A 28 2.54 -35.90 -16.76
C SER A 28 3.21 -34.51 -16.76
N PHE A 29 3.69 -33.98 -15.63
CA PHE A 29 4.58 -32.82 -15.59
C PHE A 29 5.94 -33.19 -14.99
N LEU A 30 6.61 -34.15 -15.59
CA LEU A 30 8.05 -34.36 -15.45
C LEU A 30 8.72 -33.97 -16.76
N PHE A 31 9.64 -33.01 -16.65
CA PHE A 31 10.56 -32.57 -17.67
C PHE A 31 11.16 -33.74 -18.45
N ASN A 32 11.00 -33.74 -19.75
CA ASN A 32 11.76 -34.57 -20.64
C ASN A 32 12.77 -33.75 -21.44
N PRO A 33 14.08 -33.90 -21.22
CA PRO A 33 15.12 -33.25 -22.03
C PRO A 33 15.56 -34.20 -23.13
N SER A 34 15.03 -34.09 -24.34
CA SER A 34 15.73 -34.55 -25.55
C SER A 34 14.85 -34.38 -26.78
N SER A 35 15.13 -33.41 -27.59
CA SER A 35 15.15 -33.48 -29.05
C SER A 35 15.71 -32.19 -29.63
N SER A 36 16.92 -32.27 -30.09
CA SER A 36 17.61 -31.29 -30.92
C SER A 36 16.94 -31.17 -32.28
N PRO A 37 16.80 -30.01 -32.87
CA PRO A 37 16.69 -29.87 -34.32
C PRO A 37 18.00 -29.43 -34.94
N HIS A 38 18.24 -29.96 -36.11
CA HIS A 38 19.36 -29.85 -37.04
C HIS A 38 19.88 -28.40 -37.27
N MET A 39 21.20 -28.34 -37.44
CA MET A 39 22.00 -27.22 -37.96
C MET A 39 21.48 -26.72 -39.30
N ALA A 40 21.36 -25.40 -39.40
CA ALA A 40 21.49 -24.66 -40.64
C ALA A 40 22.67 -23.69 -40.49
N GLN A 41 23.63 -23.84 -41.39
CA GLN A 41 24.91 -23.13 -41.45
C GLN A 41 24.73 -21.67 -41.80
N ASN A 42 25.42 -20.79 -41.05
CA ASN A 42 25.65 -19.40 -41.43
C ASN A 42 26.97 -19.26 -42.18
N PRO A 43 27.08 -18.40 -43.22
CA PRO A 43 28.34 -18.09 -43.90
C PRO A 43 29.18 -17.09 -43.09
N PRO A 44 30.51 -17.05 -43.34
CA PRO A 44 31.48 -16.28 -42.54
C PRO A 44 31.57 -14.79 -42.94
N PRO A 45 32.09 -13.93 -42.05
CA PRO A 45 32.30 -12.51 -42.35
C PRO A 45 33.58 -12.24 -43.13
N PRO A 46 33.67 -11.14 -43.88
CA PRO A 46 34.90 -10.79 -44.60
C PRO A 46 35.92 -10.09 -43.71
N SER A 47 37.17 -10.37 -44.00
CA SER A 47 38.41 -9.97 -43.35
C SER A 47 38.93 -8.60 -43.76
N SER A 48 39.64 -7.99 -42.81
CA SER A 48 40.91 -7.23 -42.94
C SER A 48 40.94 -5.81 -43.46
N GLY A 49 41.59 -4.97 -42.68
CA GLY A 49 42.14 -3.68 -43.06
C GLY A 49 42.70 -2.88 -41.89
N HIS A 50 43.93 -3.19 -41.43
CA HIS A 50 44.84 -2.25 -40.77
C HIS A 50 45.66 -1.56 -41.87
N PRO A 51 46.37 -0.36 -41.70
CA PRO A 51 47.26 -0.06 -40.56
C PRO A 51 47.51 1.44 -40.20
N GLN A 52 48.32 1.61 -39.15
CA GLN A 52 49.31 2.67 -38.85
C GLN A 52 48.83 3.90 -38.10
N THR A 53 49.22 4.00 -36.83
CA THR A 53 50.39 4.57 -36.11
C THR A 53 50.60 6.07 -36.25
N LEU A 54 50.69 6.75 -35.13
CA LEU A 54 51.75 7.66 -34.65
C LEU A 54 51.34 8.20 -33.27
N ASP A 55 52.06 7.82 -32.27
CA ASP A 55 52.94 8.46 -31.29
C ASP A 55 52.61 9.91 -30.90
N ASP A 56 52.47 10.16 -29.59
CA ASP A 56 53.42 10.88 -28.73
C ASP A 56 52.86 11.08 -27.34
N GLU A 57 53.52 10.47 -26.39
CA GLU A 57 54.14 10.92 -25.15
C GLU A 57 53.58 12.20 -24.46
N GLN A 58 53.23 12.08 -23.18
CA GLN A 58 53.92 12.61 -22.00
C GLN A 58 53.09 12.53 -20.74
N SER A 59 53.53 11.75 -19.78
CA SER A 59 53.41 12.00 -18.35
C SER A 59 54.62 12.83 -17.91
N PRO A 60 54.69 13.53 -16.79
CA PRO A 60 54.59 12.93 -15.47
C PRO A 60 54.09 13.84 -14.31
N SER A 61 53.83 13.14 -13.15
CA SER A 61 54.09 13.53 -11.74
C SER A 61 53.56 14.87 -11.21
N ASP A 62 52.95 14.95 -10.05
CA ASP A 62 53.43 14.78 -8.68
C ASP A 62 52.32 15.03 -7.66
N LEU A 63 52.23 14.16 -6.67
CA LEU A 63 52.38 14.27 -5.23
C LEU A 63 51.50 15.27 -4.42
N SER A 64 50.91 14.62 -3.41
CA SER A 64 50.72 15.07 -2.02
C SER A 64 49.61 16.09 -1.72
N ASP A 65 48.65 15.74 -0.91
CA ASP A 65 48.66 15.84 0.55
C ASP A 65 47.35 15.42 1.16
N MET A 66 47.41 14.47 2.04
CA MET A 66 46.41 14.26 3.12
C MET A 66 46.70 15.22 4.27
N PRO A 67 45.71 15.53 5.11
CA PRO A 67 45.88 15.20 6.51
C PRO A 67 44.64 14.52 7.13
N SER A 68 44.92 13.50 7.92
CA SER A 68 44.03 12.92 8.92
C SER A 68 43.92 13.83 10.14
N PRO A 69 42.82 13.78 10.89
CA PRO A 69 42.75 14.45 12.17
C PRO A 69 42.91 13.49 13.34
N LEU A 70 43.57 14.05 14.29
CA LEU A 70 43.93 13.71 15.64
C LEU A 70 42.83 13.10 16.52
N TYR A 71 43.29 12.10 17.27
CA TYR A 71 42.81 11.64 18.56
C TYR A 71 43.01 12.68 19.64
N SER A 72 42.11 12.70 20.64
CA SER A 72 42.40 13.11 21.99
C SER A 72 41.66 12.20 22.97
N ASP A 73 42.47 11.40 23.68
CA ASP A 73 42.18 10.68 24.90
C ASP A 73 41.91 11.66 26.06
N LEU A 74 41.22 11.15 27.07
CA LEU A 74 41.47 11.34 28.50
C LEU A 74 40.53 10.38 29.26
N ASP A 75 41.12 9.29 29.82
CA ASP A 75 41.39 8.91 31.22
C ASP A 75 40.15 8.66 32.09
N ALA A 76 39.91 7.44 32.49
CA ALA A 76 40.48 6.50 33.44
C ALA A 76 40.32 6.94 34.93
N ASP A 77 39.62 6.07 35.66
CA ASP A 77 39.94 5.61 37.03
C ASP A 77 38.78 4.66 37.44
N ASP A 78 39.02 3.39 37.55
CA ASP A 78 39.54 2.53 38.62
C ASP A 78 38.72 2.59 39.95
N GLU A 79 38.06 1.48 40.28
CA GLU A 79 38.33 0.74 41.49
C GLU A 79 37.55 -0.61 41.55
N GLN A 80 38.37 -1.62 41.77
CA GLN A 80 38.06 -3.02 42.12
C GLN A 80 37.45 -3.16 43.51
N HIS A 81 36.61 -4.17 43.71
CA HIS A 81 36.67 -5.05 44.87
C HIS A 81 35.81 -6.33 44.67
N SER A 82 36.46 -7.43 44.56
CA SER A 82 36.05 -8.76 45.02
C SER A 82 37.07 -9.19 46.10
N PRO A 83 36.98 -10.33 46.79
CA PRO A 83 35.94 -11.34 47.04
C PRO A 83 35.91 -11.83 48.50
N SER A 84 35.13 -12.86 48.82
CA SER A 84 35.41 -13.96 49.76
C SER A 84 34.09 -14.58 50.25
N ASP A 85 33.80 -15.77 49.96
CA ASP A 85 34.22 -17.11 50.44
C ASP A 85 33.56 -17.59 51.75
N LEU A 86 33.20 -18.87 51.65
CA LEU A 86 33.05 -19.90 52.71
C LEU A 86 31.63 -20.04 53.31
N SER A 87 31.02 -21.09 53.20
CA SER A 87 31.20 -22.56 53.33
C SER A 87 30.23 -23.12 54.38
N ASP A 88 29.69 -24.24 54.01
CA ASP A 88 29.48 -25.48 54.80
C ASP A 88 28.28 -25.72 55.70
N ASN A 89 27.78 -26.87 55.38
CA ASN A 89 27.36 -27.99 56.26
C ASN A 89 25.87 -28.19 56.54
N ALA A 90 25.32 -29.14 55.89
CA ALA A 90 25.16 -30.58 56.22
C ALA A 90 24.10 -30.93 57.26
N SER A 91 23.35 -31.93 56.84
CA SER A 91 22.82 -33.09 57.59
C SER A 91 21.35 -33.12 58.00
N THR A 92 20.65 -33.94 57.25
CA THR A 92 19.85 -35.12 57.68
C THR A 92 18.89 -34.97 58.87
N VAL A 93 17.62 -35.27 58.62
CA VAL A 93 16.91 -36.42 59.20
C VAL A 93 15.53 -36.60 58.54
N SER A 94 15.28 -37.80 58.07
CA SER A 94 14.02 -38.36 57.62
C SER A 94 12.98 -38.47 58.71
N SER A 95 11.73 -38.12 58.41
CA SER A 95 10.59 -38.78 59.10
C SER A 95 9.39 -38.84 58.11
N PHE A 96 8.97 -40.05 57.89
CA PHE A 96 7.73 -40.45 57.23
C PHE A 96 6.52 -39.89 57.96
N THR A 97 5.58 -39.25 57.26
CA THR A 97 4.16 -39.24 57.62
C THR A 97 3.27 -39.11 56.38
N GLN A 98 2.24 -39.86 56.42
CA GLN A 98 1.16 -40.21 55.55
C GLN A 98 0.55 -39.05 54.69
N ASN A 99 0.20 -39.39 53.46
CA ASN A 99 -0.63 -38.60 52.52
C ASN A 99 -2.02 -38.32 53.09
N PRO A 100 -2.55 -37.11 52.86
CA PRO A 100 -3.96 -36.90 52.57
C PRO A 100 -4.17 -36.64 51.09
N ASP A 101 -5.36 -36.99 50.59
CA ASP A 101 -5.85 -36.91 49.23
C ASP A 101 -5.59 -35.57 48.54
N PRO A 102 -5.39 -35.53 47.20
CA PRO A 102 -5.22 -34.29 46.50
C PRO A 102 -6.57 -33.58 46.38
N ASP A 103 -6.66 -32.40 47.00
CA ASP A 103 -7.65 -31.39 46.74
C ASP A 103 -7.70 -31.07 45.21
N PRO A 104 -8.88 -30.81 44.65
CA PRO A 104 -8.98 -30.41 43.24
C PRO A 104 -8.27 -29.07 43.08
N THR A 105 -7.18 -29.07 42.29
CA THR A 105 -6.47 -27.88 41.85
C THR A 105 -7.46 -26.89 41.30
N PRO A 106 -7.45 -25.62 41.77
CA PRO A 106 -8.25 -24.58 41.13
C PRO A 106 -7.78 -24.44 39.66
N ASN A 107 -8.72 -24.55 38.74
CA ASN A 107 -8.52 -24.21 37.34
C ASN A 107 -7.71 -22.91 37.27
N LEU A 108 -6.47 -23.00 36.85
CA LEU A 108 -5.69 -21.84 36.41
C LEU A 108 -6.50 -21.20 35.29
N ALA A 109 -7.22 -20.13 35.60
CA ALA A 109 -7.83 -19.26 34.63
C ALA A 109 -6.73 -18.91 33.62
N GLN A 110 -6.84 -19.41 32.42
CA GLN A 110 -5.96 -19.06 31.32
C GLN A 110 -5.95 -17.53 31.24
N SER A 111 -4.78 -16.93 31.48
CA SER A 111 -4.58 -15.51 31.28
C SER A 111 -5.02 -15.20 29.83
N PRO A 112 -5.83 -14.15 29.62
CA PRO A 112 -6.26 -13.80 28.26
C PRO A 112 -5.02 -13.69 27.39
N SER A 113 -5.03 -14.38 26.24
CA SER A 113 -3.94 -14.30 25.26
C SER A 113 -3.70 -12.83 24.91
N PRO A 114 -2.44 -12.38 24.86
CA PRO A 114 -2.14 -10.97 24.58
C PRO A 114 -2.76 -10.56 23.26
N VAL A 115 -3.38 -9.36 23.23
CA VAL A 115 -3.95 -8.78 22.01
C VAL A 115 -2.81 -8.61 20.99
N PRO A 116 -2.94 -9.14 19.77
CA PRO A 116 -1.87 -9.08 18.78
C PRO A 116 -1.58 -7.62 18.37
N THR A 117 -0.30 -7.31 18.14
CA THR A 117 0.13 -6.00 17.68
C THR A 117 -0.07 -5.89 16.17
N LEU A 118 -0.77 -4.85 15.74
CA LEU A 118 -1.01 -4.59 14.33
C LEU A 118 0.23 -3.98 13.66
N LEU A 119 0.68 -4.59 12.58
CA LEU A 119 1.85 -4.16 11.81
C LEU A 119 1.48 -3.55 10.45
N HIS A 120 0.36 -3.97 9.86
CA HIS A 120 -0.05 -3.55 8.53
C HIS A 120 -1.57 -3.61 8.34
N LEU A 121 -2.09 -2.63 7.60
CA LEU A 121 -3.47 -2.60 7.11
C LEU A 121 -3.51 -2.30 5.63
N SER A 122 -4.35 -3.00 4.89
CA SER A 122 -4.63 -2.72 3.49
C SER A 122 -6.04 -3.13 3.09
N PHE A 123 -6.72 -2.27 2.33
CA PHE A 123 -7.92 -2.68 1.62
C PHE A 123 -7.56 -3.53 0.42
N ASN A 124 -8.46 -4.41 0.02
CA ASN A 124 -8.40 -5.05 -1.28
C ASN A 124 -8.81 -4.06 -2.39
N GLN A 125 -8.71 -4.46 -3.66
CA GLN A 125 -8.85 -3.57 -4.80
C GLN A 125 -10.27 -3.00 -5.00
N ASP A 126 -11.30 -3.67 -4.48
CA ASP A 126 -12.70 -3.19 -4.53
C ASP A 126 -13.18 -2.57 -3.21
N HIS A 127 -12.29 -2.45 -2.22
CA HIS A 127 -12.55 -1.92 -0.88
C HIS A 127 -13.63 -2.67 -0.07
N GLY A 128 -14.06 -3.84 -0.53
CA GLY A 128 -15.07 -4.63 0.17
C GLY A 128 -14.49 -5.59 1.21
N CYS A 129 -13.16 -5.72 1.26
CA CYS A 129 -12.42 -6.47 2.26
C CYS A 129 -11.16 -5.72 2.67
N PHE A 130 -10.61 -6.10 3.82
CA PHE A 130 -9.29 -5.62 4.24
C PHE A 130 -8.47 -6.75 4.87
N ALA A 131 -7.16 -6.58 4.82
CA ALA A 131 -6.18 -7.45 5.42
C ALA A 131 -5.45 -6.74 6.55
N ALA A 132 -5.23 -7.44 7.65
CA ALA A 132 -4.48 -7.00 8.81
C ALA A 132 -3.28 -7.93 9.02
N GLY A 133 -2.06 -7.41 8.93
CA GLY A 133 -0.84 -8.09 9.31
C GLY A 133 -0.52 -7.81 10.78
N THR A 134 -0.21 -8.84 11.55
CA THR A 134 0.08 -8.76 12.98
C THR A 134 1.44 -9.35 13.31
N ASP A 135 1.86 -9.22 14.54
CA ASP A 135 3.09 -9.81 15.08
C ASP A 135 3.06 -11.34 15.22
N CYS A 136 1.87 -11.96 15.03
CA CYS A 136 1.69 -13.40 15.10
C CYS A 136 1.06 -14.01 13.83
N GLY A 137 0.85 -13.23 12.76
CA GLY A 137 0.24 -13.74 11.54
C GLY A 137 -0.54 -12.67 10.77
N PHE A 138 -1.66 -13.09 10.15
CA PHE A 138 -2.52 -12.16 9.42
C PHE A 138 -4.00 -12.56 9.49
N ARG A 139 -4.87 -11.57 9.29
CA ARG A 139 -6.33 -11.72 9.35
C ARG A 139 -6.98 -11.04 8.16
N ILE A 140 -8.07 -11.61 7.66
CA ILE A 140 -8.84 -11.07 6.54
C ILE A 140 -10.27 -10.84 7.00
N TYR A 141 -10.78 -9.64 6.70
CA TYR A 141 -12.11 -9.20 7.10
C TYR A 141 -12.93 -8.75 5.88
N ASN A 142 -14.25 -8.99 5.94
CA ASN A 142 -15.22 -8.36 5.06
C ASN A 142 -15.68 -7.03 5.68
N CYS A 143 -15.83 -5.98 4.85
CA CYS A 143 -16.22 -4.66 5.33
C CYS A 143 -17.75 -4.53 5.54
N ASP A 144 -18.56 -5.22 4.74
CA ASP A 144 -20.00 -5.11 4.77
C ASP A 144 -20.67 -6.41 4.30
N PRO A 145 -21.39 -7.14 5.22
CA PRO A 145 -21.39 -6.93 6.65
C PRO A 145 -20.00 -7.13 7.26
N PHE A 146 -19.68 -6.39 8.33
CA PHE A 146 -18.40 -6.56 9.03
C PHE A 146 -18.31 -7.98 9.62
N ARG A 147 -17.24 -8.71 9.29
CA ARG A 147 -16.92 -10.01 9.89
C ARG A 147 -15.49 -10.43 9.53
N GLU A 148 -14.86 -11.19 10.42
CA GLU A 148 -13.64 -11.92 10.09
C GLU A 148 -13.99 -13.06 9.11
N ILE A 149 -13.23 -13.15 8.00
CA ILE A 149 -13.37 -14.23 7.01
C ILE A 149 -12.51 -15.41 7.41
N PHE A 150 -11.23 -15.13 7.69
CA PHE A 150 -10.26 -16.12 8.20
C PHE A 150 -9.04 -15.44 8.78
N ARG A 151 -8.28 -16.21 9.57
CA ARG A 151 -6.97 -15.83 10.11
C ARG A 151 -5.96 -16.95 9.91
N ARG A 152 -4.67 -16.58 9.92
CA ARG A 152 -3.54 -17.49 9.98
C ARG A 152 -2.58 -16.99 11.01
N ASP A 153 -2.52 -17.72 12.14
CA ASP A 153 -1.58 -17.47 13.21
C ASP A 153 -0.42 -18.47 13.06
N PHE A 154 0.80 -18.02 13.30
CA PHE A 154 2.01 -18.84 13.21
C PHE A 154 2.55 -19.12 14.60
N ASP A 155 3.01 -20.33 14.86
CA ASP A 155 3.30 -20.86 16.21
C ASP A 155 4.50 -20.20 16.92
N THR A 156 5.45 -19.60 16.17
CA THR A 156 6.65 -18.99 16.75
C THR A 156 6.94 -17.66 16.08
N GLY A 157 6.69 -16.56 16.79
CA GLY A 157 6.84 -15.22 16.22
C GLY A 157 5.78 -14.95 15.18
N GLY A 158 6.12 -15.04 13.92
CA GLY A 158 5.14 -15.05 12.84
C GLY A 158 4.72 -13.69 12.34
N GLY A 159 5.48 -12.64 12.61
CA GLY A 159 5.15 -11.27 12.24
C GLY A 159 5.04 -11.06 10.72
N ILE A 160 3.92 -10.46 10.27
CA ILE A 160 3.64 -10.10 8.88
C ILE A 160 3.57 -8.58 8.76
N GLY A 161 4.59 -7.98 8.15
CA GLY A 161 4.73 -6.54 7.97
C GLY A 161 4.07 -6.00 6.70
N VAL A 162 3.76 -6.85 5.71
CA VAL A 162 2.95 -6.50 4.54
C VAL A 162 2.05 -7.66 4.19
N VAL A 163 0.76 -7.41 4.06
CA VAL A 163 -0.22 -8.35 3.55
C VAL A 163 -1.07 -7.64 2.49
N GLN A 164 -1.15 -8.20 1.28
CA GLN A 164 -1.91 -7.62 0.18
C GLN A 164 -2.77 -8.70 -0.47
N MET A 165 -4.06 -8.46 -0.53
CA MET A 165 -5.03 -9.35 -1.19
C MET A 165 -4.98 -9.18 -2.72
N LEU A 166 -5.31 -10.24 -3.45
CA LEU A 166 -5.67 -10.16 -4.86
C LEU A 166 -7.18 -10.24 -5.00
N PHE A 167 -7.87 -9.11 -4.99
CA PHE A 167 -9.32 -9.03 -4.95
C PHE A 167 -9.92 -9.87 -3.81
N ARG A 168 -10.84 -10.77 -4.11
CA ARG A 168 -11.48 -11.69 -3.15
C ARG A 168 -11.13 -13.15 -3.43
N CYS A 169 -9.98 -13.41 -4.07
CA CYS A 169 -9.50 -14.78 -4.29
C CYS A 169 -8.58 -15.22 -3.14
N ASN A 170 -8.18 -16.49 -3.20
CA ASN A 170 -7.33 -17.15 -2.21
C ASN A 170 -5.84 -16.76 -2.29
N ILE A 171 -5.46 -15.85 -3.19
CA ILE A 171 -4.07 -15.43 -3.37
C ILE A 171 -3.78 -14.13 -2.63
N LEU A 172 -2.71 -14.16 -1.84
CA LEU A 172 -2.16 -13.00 -1.13
C LEU A 172 -0.66 -12.87 -1.40
N SER A 173 -0.12 -11.68 -1.21
CA SER A 173 1.32 -11.50 -1.04
C SER A 173 1.64 -11.14 0.41
N LEU A 174 2.65 -11.79 0.96
CA LEU A 174 3.11 -11.62 2.34
C LEU A 174 4.57 -11.20 2.36
N VAL A 175 4.93 -10.31 3.28
CA VAL A 175 6.30 -9.95 3.64
C VAL A 175 6.41 -9.96 5.15
N GLY A 176 7.46 -10.53 5.70
CA GLY A 176 7.68 -10.54 7.14
C GLY A 176 7.82 -9.14 7.73
N GLY A 177 7.57 -9.00 9.04
CA GLY A 177 7.68 -7.75 9.77
C GLY A 177 7.63 -7.95 11.28
N GLY A 178 7.75 -6.84 12.03
CA GLY A 178 7.79 -6.91 13.48
C GLY A 178 9.15 -7.37 14.02
N SER A 179 9.19 -7.69 15.30
CA SER A 179 10.41 -8.14 16.01
C SER A 179 10.84 -9.55 15.59
N GLU A 180 9.86 -10.43 15.32
CA GLU A 180 10.07 -11.82 14.94
C GLU A 180 9.31 -12.12 13.64
N PRO A 181 9.87 -11.75 12.47
CA PRO A 181 9.18 -11.87 11.21
C PRO A 181 9.08 -13.32 10.74
N GLN A 182 7.89 -13.74 10.24
CA GLN A 182 7.65 -15.05 9.65
C GLN A 182 8.51 -15.31 8.42
N TYR A 183 8.73 -14.28 7.62
CA TYR A 183 9.52 -14.33 6.38
C TYR A 183 10.55 -13.21 6.39
N PRO A 184 11.67 -13.36 5.66
CA PRO A 184 12.64 -12.27 5.51
C PRO A 184 12.00 -10.99 4.96
N LEU A 185 12.43 -9.83 5.48
CA LEU A 185 11.91 -8.50 5.08
C LEU A 185 12.16 -8.16 3.61
N ASN A 186 13.09 -8.86 2.97
CA ASN A 186 13.47 -8.67 1.57
C ASN A 186 12.87 -9.73 0.62
N LYS A 187 11.88 -10.50 1.08
CA LYS A 187 11.17 -11.49 0.28
C LYS A 187 9.68 -11.19 0.21
N VAL A 188 9.10 -11.36 -0.97
CA VAL A 188 7.66 -11.39 -1.18
C VAL A 188 7.25 -12.84 -1.37
N MET A 189 6.42 -13.35 -0.47
CA MET A 189 5.85 -14.69 -0.56
C MET A 189 4.48 -14.59 -1.23
N ILE A 190 4.22 -15.43 -2.22
CA ILE A 190 2.90 -15.59 -2.83
C ILE A 190 2.22 -16.74 -2.13
N TRP A 191 1.23 -16.40 -1.31
CA TRP A 191 0.47 -17.32 -0.48
C TRP A 191 -0.82 -17.75 -1.16
N ASP A 192 -1.08 -19.04 -1.19
CA ASP A 192 -2.37 -19.61 -1.57
C ASP A 192 -3.09 -20.11 -0.31
N ASP A 193 -4.14 -19.43 0.09
CA ASP A 193 -4.87 -19.74 1.31
C ASP A 193 -5.67 -21.05 1.20
N HIS A 194 -6.12 -21.42 0.01
CA HIS A 194 -6.79 -22.68 -0.22
C HIS A 194 -5.85 -23.89 0.00
N GLN A 195 -4.58 -23.75 -0.39
CA GLN A 195 -3.55 -24.77 -0.15
C GLN A 195 -2.81 -24.59 1.17
N SER A 196 -3.07 -23.48 1.89
CA SER A 196 -2.39 -23.10 3.13
C SER A 196 -0.86 -23.13 3.02
N ARG A 197 -0.30 -22.67 1.89
CA ARG A 197 1.15 -22.64 1.64
C ARG A 197 1.57 -21.55 0.67
N CYS A 198 2.85 -21.24 0.69
CA CYS A 198 3.48 -20.40 -0.33
C CYS A 198 3.63 -21.19 -1.64
N ILE A 199 3.22 -20.57 -2.75
CA ILE A 199 3.30 -21.12 -4.12
C ILE A 199 4.35 -20.44 -4.98
N GLY A 200 4.98 -19.36 -4.48
CA GLY A 200 6.04 -18.63 -5.15
C GLY A 200 6.72 -17.64 -4.23
N GLU A 201 7.92 -17.20 -4.58
CA GLU A 201 8.65 -16.16 -3.87
C GLU A 201 9.42 -15.25 -4.84
N LEU A 202 9.59 -13.99 -4.44
CA LEU A 202 10.45 -13.02 -5.09
C LEU A 202 11.43 -12.49 -4.05
N SER A 203 12.73 -12.58 -4.34
CA SER A 203 13.80 -12.17 -3.42
C SER A 203 14.51 -10.92 -3.93
N PHE A 204 14.84 -10.01 -3.01
CA PHE A 204 15.45 -8.71 -3.30
C PHE A 204 16.71 -8.50 -2.47
N ARG A 205 17.54 -7.50 -2.86
CA ARG A 205 18.77 -7.14 -2.12
C ARG A 205 18.49 -6.25 -0.90
N SER A 206 17.32 -5.61 -0.85
CA SER A 206 16.90 -4.72 0.24
C SER A 206 15.45 -5.00 0.61
N GLU A 207 15.04 -4.46 1.76
CA GLU A 207 13.70 -4.63 2.30
C GLU A 207 12.60 -4.20 1.33
N VAL A 208 11.52 -4.97 1.30
CA VAL A 208 10.28 -4.64 0.61
C VAL A 208 9.48 -3.67 1.47
N LYS A 209 9.09 -2.53 0.88
CA LYS A 209 8.31 -1.51 1.58
C LYS A 209 6.81 -1.61 1.30
N ALA A 210 6.43 -2.10 0.14
CA ALA A 210 5.04 -2.37 -0.21
C ALA A 210 4.96 -3.35 -1.39
N VAL A 211 3.78 -3.94 -1.56
CA VAL A 211 3.44 -4.77 -2.72
C VAL A 211 2.09 -4.27 -3.26
N ARG A 212 1.92 -4.29 -4.58
CA ARG A 212 0.62 -4.10 -5.22
C ARG A 212 0.34 -5.29 -6.13
N LEU A 213 -0.81 -5.92 -5.92
CA LEU A 213 -1.26 -7.05 -6.71
C LEU A 213 -2.31 -6.63 -7.73
N ARG A 214 -2.15 -7.10 -8.94
CA ARG A 214 -3.11 -7.06 -10.03
C ARG A 214 -3.20 -8.47 -10.64
N ARG A 215 -4.29 -8.79 -11.31
CA ARG A 215 -4.49 -10.15 -11.88
C ARG A 215 -3.38 -10.61 -12.82
N ASP A 216 -2.72 -9.66 -13.48
CA ASP A 216 -1.66 -9.92 -14.48
C ASP A 216 -0.27 -9.45 -14.04
N ARG A 217 -0.14 -8.75 -12.88
CA ARG A 217 1.11 -8.13 -12.43
C ARG A 217 1.29 -8.22 -10.93
N ILE A 218 2.55 -8.34 -10.52
CA ILE A 218 3.02 -8.10 -9.16
C ILE A 218 3.95 -6.90 -9.21
N VAL A 219 3.66 -5.88 -8.41
CA VAL A 219 4.51 -4.69 -8.29
C VAL A 219 5.12 -4.69 -6.91
N VAL A 220 6.45 -4.71 -6.83
CA VAL A 220 7.20 -4.74 -5.57
C VAL A 220 7.97 -3.44 -5.41
N ILE A 221 7.75 -2.77 -4.29
CA ILE A 221 8.29 -1.45 -4.01
C ILE A 221 9.39 -1.57 -2.95
N LEU A 222 10.58 -1.14 -3.31
CA LEU A 222 11.73 -0.96 -2.44
C LEU A 222 11.95 0.53 -2.19
N VAL A 223 12.95 0.88 -1.37
CA VAL A 223 13.21 2.30 -1.02
C VAL A 223 13.56 3.17 -2.24
N GLN A 224 14.26 2.63 -3.24
CA GLN A 224 14.72 3.42 -4.40
C GLN A 224 14.35 2.79 -5.74
N LYS A 225 13.69 1.62 -5.74
CA LYS A 225 13.36 0.88 -6.95
C LYS A 225 11.98 0.24 -6.84
N ILE A 226 11.31 0.15 -7.96
CA ILE A 226 10.06 -0.58 -8.13
C ILE A 226 10.28 -1.61 -9.22
N PHE A 227 9.82 -2.83 -8.95
CA PHE A 227 9.91 -3.95 -9.86
C PHE A 227 8.50 -4.39 -10.27
N VAL A 228 8.28 -4.58 -11.54
CA VAL A 228 7.01 -5.05 -12.11
C VAL A 228 7.23 -6.42 -12.71
N TYR A 229 6.55 -7.41 -12.17
CA TYR A 229 6.61 -8.79 -12.62
C TYR A 229 5.33 -9.20 -13.33
N ASN A 230 5.45 -10.12 -14.26
CA ASN A 230 4.30 -10.86 -14.76
C ASN A 230 3.83 -11.84 -13.68
N PHE A 231 2.51 -11.86 -13.41
CA PHE A 231 1.98 -12.69 -12.32
C PHE A 231 2.08 -14.20 -12.65
N ALA A 232 1.89 -14.59 -13.91
CA ALA A 232 1.78 -15.99 -14.30
C ALA A 232 3.09 -16.78 -14.20
N ASP A 233 4.23 -16.15 -14.54
CA ASP A 233 5.54 -16.80 -14.62
C ASP A 233 6.62 -16.14 -13.78
N LEU A 234 6.25 -15.12 -13.00
CA LEU A 234 7.13 -14.33 -12.12
C LEU A 234 8.35 -13.73 -12.85
N LYS A 235 8.24 -13.49 -14.17
CA LYS A 235 9.30 -12.83 -14.93
C LYS A 235 9.27 -11.33 -14.71
N LEU A 236 10.46 -10.77 -14.52
CA LEU A 236 10.65 -9.31 -14.44
C LEU A 236 10.34 -8.67 -15.80
N LEU A 237 9.40 -7.72 -15.80
CA LEU A 237 8.99 -6.97 -16.98
C LEU A 237 9.55 -5.56 -17.03
N HIS A 238 9.63 -4.88 -15.88
CA HIS A 238 10.03 -3.49 -15.81
C HIS A 238 10.66 -3.19 -14.45
N GLN A 239 11.70 -2.35 -14.46
CA GLN A 239 12.32 -1.79 -13.26
C GLN A 239 12.28 -0.28 -13.35
N ILE A 240 11.84 0.37 -12.27
CA ILE A 240 11.71 1.83 -12.18
C ILE A 240 12.58 2.31 -11.02
N GLU A 241 13.37 3.35 -11.26
CA GLU A 241 14.10 4.06 -10.21
C GLU A 241 13.29 5.25 -9.70
N THR A 242 13.33 5.47 -8.39
CA THR A 242 12.60 6.54 -7.72
C THR A 242 13.53 7.31 -6.77
N ILE A 243 13.13 8.53 -6.39
CA ILE A 243 13.70 9.15 -5.20
C ILE A 243 13.42 8.25 -3.99
N ALA A 244 14.20 8.40 -2.90
CA ALA A 244 13.99 7.63 -1.67
C ALA A 244 12.50 7.60 -1.25
N ASN A 245 11.92 6.39 -1.22
CA ASN A 245 10.52 6.08 -1.01
C ASN A 245 10.32 5.12 0.19
N PRO A 246 10.66 5.53 1.42
CA PRO A 246 10.60 4.65 2.60
C PRO A 246 9.17 4.24 2.96
N LYS A 247 8.14 5.01 2.54
CA LYS A 247 6.72 4.70 2.75
C LYS A 247 6.15 3.71 1.73
N GLY A 248 6.94 3.27 0.73
CA GLY A 248 6.45 2.35 -0.30
C GLY A 248 5.35 2.94 -1.18
N LEU A 249 5.36 4.26 -1.43
CA LEU A 249 4.34 4.94 -2.23
C LEU A 249 4.33 4.41 -3.66
N CYS A 250 3.25 3.79 -4.05
CA CYS A 250 2.96 3.33 -5.40
C CYS A 250 1.49 2.97 -5.50
N GLU A 251 0.84 3.34 -6.60
CA GLU A 251 -0.52 2.91 -6.92
C GLU A 251 -0.59 2.36 -8.33
N VAL A 252 -1.52 1.43 -8.54
CA VAL A 252 -1.78 0.81 -9.84
C VAL A 252 -3.29 0.80 -10.13
N SER A 253 -3.65 0.96 -11.40
CA SER A 253 -5.05 0.87 -11.81
C SER A 253 -5.51 -0.59 -11.84
N HIS A 254 -6.75 -0.85 -11.43
CA HIS A 254 -7.32 -2.20 -11.32
C HIS A 254 -8.43 -2.48 -12.35
N GLY A 255 -8.83 -1.49 -13.14
CA GLY A 255 -9.82 -1.64 -14.21
C GLY A 255 -9.41 -2.69 -15.26
N SER A 256 -10.36 -3.09 -16.10
CA SER A 256 -10.15 -4.09 -17.17
C SER A 256 -9.14 -3.67 -18.25
N GLY A 257 -8.81 -2.38 -18.31
CA GLY A 257 -7.83 -1.84 -19.24
C GLY A 257 -6.38 -2.16 -18.90
N SER A 258 -5.47 -1.66 -19.70
CA SER A 258 -4.03 -1.77 -19.44
C SER A 258 -3.65 -1.01 -18.17
N MET A 259 -2.64 -1.53 -17.47
CA MET A 259 -2.16 -0.96 -16.22
C MET A 259 -1.65 0.47 -16.40
N VAL A 260 -2.05 1.33 -15.49
CA VAL A 260 -1.41 2.61 -15.17
C VAL A 260 -0.75 2.46 -13.80
N LEU A 261 0.54 2.80 -13.70
CA LEU A 261 1.30 2.77 -12.46
C LEU A 261 1.75 4.19 -12.12
N VAL A 262 1.58 4.55 -10.85
CA VAL A 262 2.00 5.85 -10.31
C VAL A 262 2.98 5.64 -9.16
N CYS A 263 4.09 6.37 -9.18
CA CYS A 263 5.10 6.33 -8.14
C CYS A 263 5.81 7.69 -7.99
N PRO A 264 6.61 7.92 -6.95
CA PRO A 264 7.48 9.08 -6.88
C PRO A 264 8.47 9.11 -8.05
N GLY A 265 8.69 10.29 -8.64
CA GLY A 265 9.74 10.49 -9.64
C GLY A 265 11.13 10.55 -9.00
N LEU A 266 12.10 11.06 -9.75
CA LEU A 266 13.47 11.25 -9.27
C LEU A 266 13.68 12.59 -8.54
N GLN A 267 12.74 13.52 -8.70
CA GLN A 267 12.80 14.84 -8.09
C GLN A 267 11.79 14.98 -6.95
N LYS A 268 12.10 15.83 -5.98
CA LYS A 268 11.20 16.16 -4.88
C LYS A 268 9.88 16.74 -5.42
N GLY A 269 8.75 16.19 -4.95
CA GLY A 269 7.41 16.62 -5.39
C GLY A 269 6.98 16.17 -6.78
N GLN A 270 7.85 15.44 -7.46
CA GLN A 270 7.56 14.87 -8.78
C GLN A 270 6.88 13.51 -8.65
N VAL A 271 5.89 13.29 -9.49
CA VAL A 271 5.21 12.02 -9.69
C VAL A 271 5.55 11.48 -11.07
N ARG A 272 5.81 10.19 -11.17
CA ARG A 272 5.98 9.43 -12.39
C ARG A 272 4.72 8.60 -12.63
N VAL A 273 4.17 8.69 -13.83
CA VAL A 273 3.01 7.92 -14.29
C VAL A 273 3.43 7.08 -15.49
N GLU A 274 3.25 5.77 -15.40
CA GLU A 274 3.55 4.80 -16.46
C GLU A 274 2.25 4.30 -17.09
N HIS A 275 2.06 4.54 -18.37
CA HIS A 275 0.95 4.01 -19.16
C HIS A 275 1.41 2.82 -19.98
N TYR A 276 1.13 1.60 -19.52
CA TYR A 276 1.63 0.37 -20.15
C TYR A 276 1.01 0.09 -21.54
N ALA A 277 -0.24 0.54 -21.80
CA ALA A 277 -0.86 0.40 -23.12
C ALA A 277 -0.09 1.15 -24.20
N SER A 278 0.20 2.42 -23.93
CA SER A 278 0.85 3.33 -24.89
C SER A 278 2.38 3.33 -24.77
N LYS A 279 2.92 2.62 -23.76
CA LYS A 279 4.34 2.61 -23.40
C LYS A 279 4.88 4.04 -23.19
N ARG A 280 4.08 4.89 -22.56
CA ARG A 280 4.43 6.30 -22.32
C ARG A 280 4.64 6.53 -20.83
N THR A 281 5.69 7.30 -20.51
CA THR A 281 5.96 7.83 -19.19
C THR A 281 5.61 9.29 -19.13
N LYS A 282 4.86 9.71 -18.11
CA LYS A 282 4.56 11.11 -17.81
C LYS A 282 5.15 11.50 -16.46
N PHE A 283 5.80 12.67 -16.42
CA PHE A 283 6.26 13.27 -15.16
C PHE A 283 5.40 14.49 -14.84
N ILE A 284 4.94 14.58 -13.59
CA ILE A 284 4.09 15.65 -13.09
C ILE A 284 4.80 16.29 -11.90
N MET A 285 5.07 17.58 -11.94
CA MET A 285 5.54 18.36 -10.79
C MET A 285 4.32 18.70 -9.92
N ALA A 286 3.92 17.74 -9.09
CA ALA A 286 2.67 17.84 -8.33
C ALA A 286 2.77 18.80 -7.15
N HIS A 287 3.92 18.86 -6.47
CA HIS A 287 4.12 19.70 -5.27
C HIS A 287 5.57 20.19 -5.14
N ASP A 288 5.76 21.27 -4.39
CA ASP A 288 7.10 21.79 -4.05
C ASP A 288 7.79 20.97 -2.94
N SER A 289 7.01 20.25 -2.13
CA SER A 289 7.49 19.36 -1.07
C SER A 289 7.36 17.89 -1.45
N ARG A 290 7.97 16.97 -0.68
CA ARG A 290 7.90 15.53 -0.94
C ARG A 290 6.45 15.08 -0.99
N ILE A 291 6.16 14.14 -1.87
CA ILE A 291 4.86 13.46 -1.90
C ILE A 291 4.72 12.63 -0.62
N ALA A 292 3.55 12.70 0.00
CA ALA A 292 3.21 11.98 1.22
C ALA A 292 2.23 10.83 0.96
N CYS A 293 1.30 11.00 0.01
CA CYS A 293 0.27 10.02 -0.30
C CYS A 293 -0.21 10.17 -1.75
N PHE A 294 -0.69 9.06 -2.33
CA PHE A 294 -1.36 8.99 -3.63
C PHE A 294 -2.69 8.27 -3.51
N ALA A 295 -3.58 8.54 -4.45
CA ALA A 295 -4.68 7.67 -4.82
C ALA A 295 -4.88 7.71 -6.33
N LEU A 296 -5.23 6.57 -6.90
CA LEU A 296 -5.50 6.42 -8.33
C LEU A 296 -6.91 5.86 -8.53
N THR A 297 -7.66 6.38 -9.49
CA THR A 297 -8.96 5.80 -9.84
C THR A 297 -8.79 4.40 -10.42
N GLN A 298 -9.83 3.56 -10.33
CA GLN A 298 -9.80 2.17 -10.83
C GLN A 298 -9.44 2.09 -12.32
N ASP A 299 -9.87 3.04 -13.12
CA ASP A 299 -9.54 3.15 -14.56
C ASP A 299 -8.18 3.80 -14.83
N GLY A 300 -7.52 4.33 -13.80
CA GLY A 300 -6.21 4.97 -13.90
C GLY A 300 -6.21 6.38 -14.51
N ARG A 301 -7.38 7.03 -14.68
CA ARG A 301 -7.47 8.34 -15.34
C ARG A 301 -7.17 9.52 -14.42
N LEU A 302 -7.57 9.42 -13.16
CA LEU A 302 -7.39 10.49 -12.17
C LEU A 302 -6.41 10.06 -11.09
N LEU A 303 -5.53 10.99 -10.75
CA LEU A 303 -4.53 10.84 -9.69
C LEU A 303 -4.74 11.94 -8.65
N ALA A 304 -5.00 11.57 -7.41
CA ALA A 304 -4.94 12.48 -6.27
C ALA A 304 -3.59 12.39 -5.59
N THR A 305 -3.04 13.54 -5.21
CA THR A 305 -1.72 13.63 -4.56
C THR A 305 -1.76 14.58 -3.37
N ALA A 306 -1.10 14.19 -2.28
CA ALA A 306 -0.83 15.06 -1.15
C ALA A 306 0.67 15.14 -0.88
N SER A 307 1.13 16.27 -0.38
CA SER A 307 2.54 16.45 -0.01
C SER A 307 2.75 16.43 1.49
N SER A 308 4.01 16.43 1.92
CA SER A 308 4.40 16.49 3.33
C SER A 308 3.99 17.79 4.05
N LYS A 309 3.45 18.79 3.35
CA LYS A 309 2.76 19.93 3.96
C LYS A 309 1.34 19.56 4.42
N GLY A 310 0.65 18.70 3.68
CA GLY A 310 -0.67 18.17 4.04
C GLY A 310 -1.81 19.19 4.09
N THR A 311 -1.63 20.39 3.53
CA THR A 311 -2.66 21.43 3.51
C THR A 311 -3.57 21.33 2.30
N LEU A 312 -3.04 20.83 1.18
CA LEU A 312 -3.70 20.75 -0.12
C LEU A 312 -3.62 19.33 -0.66
N VAL A 313 -4.67 18.93 -1.37
CA VAL A 313 -4.70 17.74 -2.21
C VAL A 313 -4.98 18.19 -3.63
N ARG A 314 -4.21 17.66 -4.60
CA ARG A 314 -4.29 18.00 -6.02
C ARG A 314 -4.72 16.80 -6.83
N ILE A 315 -5.65 17.03 -7.73
CA ILE A 315 -6.20 16.01 -8.64
C ILE A 315 -5.69 16.30 -10.05
N PHE A 316 -5.07 15.31 -10.67
CA PHE A 316 -4.46 15.38 -11.99
C PHE A 316 -5.10 14.39 -12.97
N ASN A 317 -5.16 14.76 -14.23
CA ASN A 317 -5.35 13.82 -15.33
C ASN A 317 -4.01 13.06 -15.56
N THR A 318 -4.04 11.75 -15.52
CA THR A 318 -2.82 10.93 -15.68
C THR A 318 -2.30 10.95 -17.12
N LEU A 319 -3.17 11.15 -18.12
CA LEU A 319 -2.82 11.05 -19.53
C LEU A 319 -1.93 12.22 -19.98
N ASP A 320 -2.34 13.46 -19.65
CA ASP A 320 -1.63 14.68 -20.04
C ASP A 320 -0.91 15.38 -18.90
N GLY A 321 -1.20 14.99 -17.63
CA GLY A 321 -0.61 15.57 -16.43
C GLY A 321 -1.20 16.91 -16.03
N SER A 322 -2.33 17.31 -16.62
CA SER A 322 -3.00 18.57 -16.28
C SER A 322 -3.58 18.53 -14.85
N LEU A 323 -3.45 19.64 -14.13
CA LEU A 323 -4.12 19.85 -12.84
C LEU A 323 -5.60 20.15 -13.12
N LEU A 324 -6.48 19.29 -12.60
CA LEU A 324 -7.92 19.40 -12.77
C LEU A 324 -8.57 20.16 -11.62
N GLN A 325 -8.17 19.83 -10.38
CA GLN A 325 -8.75 20.43 -9.18
C GLN A 325 -7.74 20.45 -8.03
N GLU A 326 -7.84 21.46 -7.17
CA GLU A 326 -7.10 21.55 -5.90
C GLU A 326 -8.11 21.74 -4.77
N VAL A 327 -8.07 20.86 -3.79
CA VAL A 327 -8.91 20.93 -2.58
C VAL A 327 -8.07 21.17 -1.34
N ARG A 328 -8.63 21.85 -0.36
CA ARG A 328 -7.94 22.25 0.87
C ARG A 328 -8.39 21.41 2.06
N ARG A 329 -7.46 20.61 2.61
CA ARG A 329 -7.67 19.84 3.83
C ARG A 329 -7.75 20.73 5.07
N GLY A 330 -6.90 21.75 5.14
CA GLY A 330 -6.84 22.67 6.29
C GLY A 330 -5.81 23.78 6.11
N ALA A 331 -5.72 24.67 7.09
CA ALA A 331 -4.72 25.74 7.12
C ALA A 331 -3.37 25.21 7.61
N ASP A 332 -3.40 24.37 8.63
CA ASP A 332 -2.22 23.88 9.31
C ASP A 332 -1.59 22.66 8.62
N ARG A 333 -0.29 22.50 8.83
CA ARG A 333 0.45 21.33 8.38
C ARG A 333 -0.12 20.06 8.99
N ALA A 334 -0.22 19.00 8.17
CA ALA A 334 -0.64 17.68 8.62
C ALA A 334 0.10 16.58 7.86
N GLU A 335 0.26 15.45 8.48
CA GLU A 335 0.66 14.23 7.82
C GLU A 335 -0.56 13.53 7.23
N ILE A 336 -0.60 13.40 5.90
CA ILE A 336 -1.68 12.69 5.21
C ILE A 336 -1.37 11.20 5.24
N TYR A 337 -2.30 10.42 5.78
CA TYR A 337 -2.16 8.97 5.90
C TYR A 337 -2.78 8.23 4.72
N SER A 338 -3.96 8.64 4.28
CA SER A 338 -4.68 7.96 3.21
C SER A 338 -5.50 8.94 2.36
N LEU A 339 -5.59 8.61 1.08
CA LEU A 339 -6.46 9.21 0.08
C LEU A 339 -7.26 8.10 -0.58
N ALA A 340 -8.54 8.30 -0.85
CA ALA A 340 -9.36 7.34 -1.57
C ALA A 340 -10.37 8.04 -2.46
N PHE A 341 -10.50 7.60 -3.72
CA PHE A 341 -11.59 7.97 -4.60
C PHE A 341 -12.81 7.09 -4.37
N SER A 342 -14.00 7.66 -4.50
CA SER A 342 -15.21 6.86 -4.68
C SER A 342 -15.17 6.11 -6.02
N SER A 343 -15.95 5.04 -6.16
CA SER A 343 -16.02 4.25 -7.39
C SER A 343 -16.39 5.06 -8.64
N THR A 344 -17.19 6.12 -8.45
CA THR A 344 -17.59 7.06 -9.51
C THR A 344 -16.62 8.23 -9.70
N ALA A 345 -15.58 8.32 -8.87
CA ALA A 345 -14.65 9.44 -8.80
C ALA A 345 -15.30 10.82 -8.55
N GLN A 346 -16.53 10.84 -7.99
CA GLN A 346 -17.21 12.08 -7.61
C GLN A 346 -16.77 12.60 -6.24
N TRP A 347 -16.18 11.74 -5.43
CA TRP A 347 -15.78 12.03 -4.06
C TRP A 347 -14.35 11.60 -3.80
N LEU A 348 -13.67 12.35 -2.93
CA LEU A 348 -12.33 12.04 -2.42
C LEU A 348 -12.35 12.08 -0.90
N ALA A 349 -12.00 10.98 -0.25
CA ALA A 349 -11.79 10.91 1.20
C ALA A 349 -10.31 11.12 1.54
N VAL A 350 -10.03 11.80 2.64
CA VAL A 350 -8.68 12.16 3.11
C VAL A 350 -8.59 11.97 4.61
N SER A 351 -7.64 11.16 5.09
CA SER A 351 -7.29 11.04 6.53
C SER A 351 -5.94 11.64 6.83
N SER A 352 -5.72 12.10 8.05
CA SER A 352 -4.47 12.74 8.49
C SER A 352 -4.24 12.56 10.00
N ASP A 353 -3.04 12.96 10.47
CA ASP A 353 -2.64 13.01 11.88
C ASP A 353 -3.50 13.93 12.78
N LYS A 354 -4.42 14.70 12.19
CA LYS A 354 -5.32 15.60 12.92
C LYS A 354 -6.62 14.91 13.40
N GLY A 355 -6.67 13.59 13.35
CA GLY A 355 -7.82 12.83 13.82
C GLY A 355 -9.12 13.18 13.08
N THR A 356 -9.04 13.66 11.84
CA THR A 356 -10.24 14.01 11.05
C THR A 356 -10.15 13.42 9.67
N VAL A 357 -11.22 12.73 9.27
CA VAL A 357 -11.45 12.30 7.89
C VAL A 357 -12.31 13.36 7.20
N HIS A 358 -11.84 13.83 6.05
CA HIS A 358 -12.54 14.81 5.21
C HIS A 358 -13.04 14.16 3.92
N VAL A 359 -14.23 14.53 3.47
CA VAL A 359 -14.77 14.15 2.15
C VAL A 359 -14.94 15.40 1.30
N PHE A 360 -14.40 15.34 0.08
CA PHE A 360 -14.43 16.43 -0.90
C PHE A 360 -15.25 16.03 -2.11
N SER A 361 -16.02 16.97 -2.64
CA SER A 361 -16.70 16.84 -3.93
C SER A 361 -15.70 17.11 -5.06
N LEU A 362 -15.69 16.25 -6.07
CA LEU A 362 -14.89 16.41 -7.26
C LEU A 362 -15.77 16.86 -8.44
N LYS A 363 -15.32 17.93 -9.09
CA LYS A 363 -16.02 18.56 -10.24
C LYS A 363 -15.49 18.06 -11.58
N VAL A 364 -14.84 16.90 -11.57
CA VAL A 364 -14.21 16.34 -12.76
C VAL A 364 -15.23 15.48 -13.50
N ASP A 365 -15.71 15.96 -14.64
CA ASP A 365 -16.61 15.20 -15.52
C ASP A 365 -15.86 14.01 -16.12
N SER A 366 -16.17 12.81 -15.65
CA SER A 366 -15.61 11.56 -16.18
C SER A 366 -15.93 11.33 -17.67
N GLY A 367 -16.91 12.02 -18.22
CA GLY A 367 -17.36 11.90 -19.61
C GLY A 367 -16.59 12.77 -20.63
N SER A 368 -15.89 13.82 -20.20
CA SER A 368 -15.23 14.76 -21.12
C SER A 368 -13.76 14.44 -21.42
N LEU A 369 -13.19 13.44 -20.78
CA LEU A 369 -11.76 13.08 -20.88
C LEU A 369 -11.40 12.27 -22.16
N GLY A 370 -12.30 12.08 -23.10
CA GLY A 370 -12.07 11.23 -24.28
C GLY A 370 -12.47 11.79 -25.66
N ILE A 371 -12.96 13.03 -25.74
CA ILE A 371 -13.36 13.63 -27.04
C ILE A 371 -12.42 14.79 -27.33
N GLU A 372 -11.50 14.58 -28.29
CA GLU A 372 -10.83 15.67 -28.99
C GLU A 372 -11.92 16.57 -29.60
N ARG A 373 -12.13 17.75 -29.02
CA ARG A 373 -12.92 18.79 -29.63
C ARG A 373 -12.14 19.27 -30.85
N THR A 374 -12.51 18.75 -32.02
CA THR A 374 -12.29 19.46 -33.32
C THR A 374 -12.82 20.87 -33.16
N ARG A 375 -11.92 21.83 -33.26
CA ARG A 375 -12.24 23.27 -33.27
C ARG A 375 -13.11 23.56 -34.48
N SER A 376 -14.41 23.64 -34.32
CA SER A 376 -15.29 24.36 -35.21
C SER A 376 -15.41 25.80 -34.70
N ALA A 377 -15.21 26.75 -35.58
CA ALA A 377 -15.21 28.18 -35.31
C ALA A 377 -16.54 28.66 -34.70
N PRO A 378 -16.53 29.68 -33.83
CA PRO A 378 -17.73 30.21 -33.23
C PRO A 378 -18.46 31.14 -34.18
N GLU A 379 -19.75 30.89 -34.42
CA GLU A 379 -20.66 31.89 -34.96
C GLU A 379 -21.04 32.92 -33.86
N PRO A 380 -21.22 34.19 -34.19
CA PRO A 380 -21.49 35.24 -33.20
C PRO A 380 -22.99 35.30 -32.87
N HIS A 381 -23.39 34.73 -31.73
CA HIS A 381 -24.68 35.04 -31.15
C HIS A 381 -24.56 36.20 -30.15
N PHE A 382 -25.24 37.28 -30.47
CA PHE A 382 -25.54 38.39 -29.56
C PHE A 382 -26.38 37.86 -28.42
N SER A 383 -25.83 37.79 -27.22
CA SER A 383 -26.56 37.61 -25.96
C SER A 383 -26.17 38.72 -25.00
N THR A 384 -27.21 39.38 -24.50
CA THR A 384 -27.21 40.40 -23.45
C THR A 384 -26.34 40.01 -22.26
N PRO A 385 -25.54 40.94 -21.69
CA PRO A 385 -24.67 40.62 -20.57
C PRO A 385 -25.50 40.34 -19.30
N PRO A 386 -25.25 39.23 -18.59
CA PRO A 386 -25.82 39.04 -17.25
C PRO A 386 -25.19 40.07 -16.28
N ALA A 387 -26.00 40.61 -15.43
CA ALA A 387 -25.62 41.58 -14.40
C ALA A 387 -24.39 41.07 -13.63
N VAL A 388 -23.27 41.78 -13.79
CA VAL A 388 -22.00 41.49 -13.09
C VAL A 388 -22.24 41.80 -11.64
N SER A 389 -22.34 40.76 -10.80
CA SER A 389 -22.36 40.96 -9.33
C SER A 389 -21.05 41.64 -8.92
N SER A 390 -21.17 42.72 -8.17
CA SER A 390 -20.05 43.58 -7.70
C SER A 390 -18.98 42.86 -6.85
N LEU A 391 -19.12 41.55 -6.64
CA LEU A 391 -18.19 40.70 -5.90
C LEU A 391 -17.08 40.09 -6.76
N SER A 392 -17.16 40.18 -8.11
CA SER A 392 -16.12 39.62 -8.99
C SER A 392 -14.78 40.36 -8.91
N PHE A 393 -14.77 41.62 -8.50
CA PHE A 393 -13.57 42.43 -8.33
C PHE A 393 -12.71 41.98 -7.13
N ILE A 394 -13.28 41.31 -6.13
CA ILE A 394 -12.61 40.93 -4.89
C ILE A 394 -11.87 39.60 -5.05
N LYS A 395 -12.23 38.77 -6.04
CA LYS A 395 -11.59 37.45 -6.27
C LYS A 395 -10.09 37.51 -6.56
N GLY A 396 -9.56 38.64 -7.05
CA GLY A 396 -8.13 38.83 -7.34
C GLY A 396 -7.30 39.32 -6.15
N VAL A 397 -7.92 39.86 -5.11
CA VAL A 397 -7.27 40.51 -3.96
C VAL A 397 -7.28 39.64 -2.72
N LEU A 398 -8.24 38.71 -2.63
CA LEU A 398 -8.30 37.77 -1.50
C LEU A 398 -7.18 36.70 -1.60
N PRO A 399 -6.50 36.38 -0.48
CA PRO A 399 -5.57 35.26 -0.44
C PRO A 399 -6.22 34.00 -1.03
N LYS A 400 -5.44 33.18 -1.74
CA LYS A 400 -5.89 31.90 -2.33
C LYS A 400 -6.60 30.97 -1.32
N TYR A 401 -6.40 31.20 -0.03
CA TYR A 401 -7.09 30.54 1.06
C TYR A 401 -8.63 30.66 0.97
N PHE A 402 -9.15 31.84 0.67
CA PHE A 402 -10.60 32.10 0.60
C PHE A 402 -11.26 31.60 -0.68
N SER A 403 -10.47 31.30 -1.74
CA SER A 403 -10.97 30.71 -2.98
C SER A 403 -10.81 29.19 -3.01
N SER A 404 -10.32 28.57 -1.93
CA SER A 404 -10.10 27.13 -1.86
C SER A 404 -11.40 26.35 -1.71
N GLU A 405 -11.46 25.16 -2.29
CA GLU A 405 -12.56 24.22 -2.09
C GLU A 405 -12.31 23.41 -0.82
N TRP A 406 -13.27 23.46 0.11
CA TRP A 406 -13.21 22.79 1.40
C TRP A 406 -13.98 21.47 1.37
N SER A 407 -13.79 20.65 2.41
CA SER A 407 -14.52 19.40 2.57
C SER A 407 -16.03 19.66 2.71
N VAL A 408 -16.81 18.79 2.07
CA VAL A 408 -18.27 18.75 2.18
C VAL A 408 -18.68 18.10 3.50
N ALA A 409 -17.99 17.02 3.86
CA ALA A 409 -18.29 16.30 5.09
C ALA A 409 -16.99 15.93 5.83
N GLN A 410 -17.11 15.69 7.14
CA GLN A 410 -16.00 15.32 8.00
C GLN A 410 -16.46 14.34 9.10
N PHE A 411 -15.51 13.52 9.57
CA PHE A 411 -15.68 12.64 10.73
C PHE A 411 -14.49 12.78 11.65
N ARG A 412 -14.74 12.91 12.96
CA ARG A 412 -13.69 13.06 13.98
C ARG A 412 -13.33 11.72 14.59
N LEU A 413 -12.04 11.46 14.68
CA LEU A 413 -11.42 10.27 15.23
C LEU A 413 -10.48 10.65 16.38
N HIS A 414 -10.02 9.67 17.11
CA HIS A 414 -8.97 9.89 18.12
C HIS A 414 -7.66 10.28 17.45
N GLU A 415 -7.02 11.34 17.96
CA GLU A 415 -5.68 11.71 17.54
C GLU A 415 -4.65 10.67 18.03
N GLY A 416 -3.55 10.52 17.30
CA GLY A 416 -2.43 9.64 17.67
C GLY A 416 -2.44 8.26 17.01
N SER A 417 -3.56 7.84 16.37
CA SER A 417 -3.59 6.64 15.54
C SER A 417 -3.53 6.98 14.06
N GLN A 418 -2.98 6.06 13.24
CA GLN A 418 -3.02 6.17 11.79
C GLN A 418 -4.28 5.51 11.25
N TYR A 419 -4.97 6.21 10.33
CA TYR A 419 -6.20 5.73 9.74
C TYR A 419 -6.08 5.66 8.22
N ILE A 420 -6.50 4.54 7.64
CA ILE A 420 -6.72 4.42 6.20
C ILE A 420 -8.21 4.47 5.90
N VAL A 421 -8.57 5.01 4.73
CA VAL A 421 -9.96 5.25 4.33
C VAL A 421 -10.26 4.63 2.98
N ALA A 422 -11.52 4.23 2.79
CA ALA A 422 -12.07 3.80 1.52
C ALA A 422 -13.56 4.17 1.46
N PHE A 423 -14.12 4.24 0.25
CA PHE A 423 -15.58 4.33 0.09
C PHE A 423 -16.19 2.93 0.11
N GLY A 424 -17.27 2.79 0.84
CA GLY A 424 -18.08 1.57 0.87
C GLY A 424 -18.86 1.33 -0.42
N HIS A 425 -19.53 0.19 -0.50
CA HIS A 425 -20.41 -0.15 -1.64
C HIS A 425 -21.70 0.67 -1.65
N GLU A 426 -22.23 0.97 -0.48
CA GLU A 426 -23.39 1.83 -0.34
C GLU A 426 -23.06 3.29 -0.64
N LYS A 427 -23.98 3.98 -1.29
CA LYS A 427 -23.82 5.39 -1.65
C LYS A 427 -23.65 6.26 -0.40
N GLY A 428 -22.64 7.12 -0.40
CA GLY A 428 -22.40 8.05 0.71
C GLY A 428 -21.73 7.40 1.93
N THR A 429 -21.25 6.15 1.84
CA THR A 429 -20.55 5.49 2.95
C THR A 429 -19.04 5.56 2.82
N VAL A 430 -18.37 5.70 3.95
CA VAL A 430 -16.90 5.68 4.11
C VAL A 430 -16.55 4.64 5.16
N VAL A 431 -15.60 3.76 4.84
CA VAL A 431 -15.00 2.81 5.77
C VAL A 431 -13.63 3.36 6.22
N ILE A 432 -13.38 3.33 7.52
CA ILE A 432 -12.19 3.85 8.16
C ILE A 432 -11.58 2.74 9.01
N LEU A 433 -10.30 2.46 8.82
CA LEU A 433 -9.56 1.45 9.58
C LEU A 433 -8.40 2.13 10.32
N GLY A 434 -8.30 1.89 11.62
CA GLY A 434 -7.23 2.41 12.48
C GLY A 434 -6.17 1.37 12.81
N MET A 435 -4.91 1.82 12.91
CA MET A 435 -3.80 1.00 13.42
C MET A 435 -3.95 0.65 14.91
N ASP A 436 -4.97 1.16 15.59
CA ASP A 436 -5.42 0.78 16.92
C ASP A 436 -6.43 -0.38 16.95
N GLY A 437 -6.71 -0.96 15.77
CA GLY A 437 -7.68 -2.04 15.59
C GLY A 437 -9.12 -1.56 15.41
N SER A 438 -9.36 -0.26 15.29
CA SER A 438 -10.70 0.29 15.10
C SER A 438 -11.17 0.17 13.64
N PHE A 439 -12.43 -0.22 13.49
CA PHE A 439 -13.20 -0.22 12.24
C PHE A 439 -14.39 0.70 12.43
N TYR A 440 -14.58 1.64 11.51
CA TYR A 440 -15.76 2.49 11.44
C TYR A 440 -16.39 2.40 10.06
N ARG A 441 -17.71 2.36 10.01
CA ARG A 441 -18.51 2.62 8.82
C ARG A 441 -19.35 3.87 9.08
N CYS A 442 -19.11 4.90 8.28
CA CYS A 442 -19.72 6.21 8.43
C CYS A 442 -20.50 6.57 7.17
N GLN A 443 -21.56 7.34 7.33
CA GLN A 443 -22.36 7.88 6.23
C GLN A 443 -22.28 9.40 6.21
N PHE A 444 -22.10 9.98 5.03
CA PHE A 444 -22.18 11.42 4.81
C PHE A 444 -23.36 11.77 3.92
N ASP A 445 -23.93 12.96 4.15
CA ASP A 445 -24.95 13.55 3.28
C ASP A 445 -24.26 14.37 2.19
N PRO A 446 -24.43 14.03 0.89
CA PRO A 446 -23.84 14.76 -0.22
C PRO A 446 -24.36 16.18 -0.39
N GLU A 447 -25.59 16.48 0.06
CA GLU A 447 -26.29 17.77 -0.13
C GLU A 447 -26.14 18.66 1.10
N ALA A 448 -26.48 18.13 2.28
CA ALA A 448 -26.39 18.88 3.54
C ALA A 448 -24.95 19.03 4.03
N GLY A 449 -24.09 18.05 3.73
CA GLY A 449 -22.72 18.03 4.21
C GLY A 449 -22.62 17.95 5.74
N GLY A 450 -21.48 18.46 6.27
CA GLY A 450 -21.28 18.56 7.72
C GLY A 450 -20.63 17.34 8.35
N GLU A 451 -21.05 16.97 9.58
CA GLU A 451 -20.49 15.84 10.29
C GLU A 451 -21.11 14.53 9.80
N MET A 452 -20.25 13.50 9.58
CA MET A 452 -20.73 12.18 9.15
C MET A 452 -21.38 11.44 10.32
N THR A 453 -22.40 10.65 10.03
CA THR A 453 -23.05 9.76 10.99
C THR A 453 -22.29 8.44 11.07
N GLN A 454 -21.91 8.00 12.27
CA GLN A 454 -21.34 6.66 12.49
C GLN A 454 -22.47 5.64 12.42
N LEU A 455 -22.38 4.70 11.47
CA LEU A 455 -23.32 3.59 11.32
C LEU A 455 -22.88 2.38 12.15
N GLU A 456 -21.56 2.12 12.20
CA GLU A 456 -21.01 0.92 12.78
C GLU A 456 -19.61 1.18 13.35
N TYR A 457 -19.29 0.49 14.44
CA TYR A 457 -17.97 0.51 15.08
C TYR A 457 -17.63 -0.88 15.60
N HIS A 458 -16.41 -1.36 15.31
CA HIS A 458 -15.84 -2.59 15.86
C HIS A 458 -14.38 -2.38 16.23
N ASN A 459 -13.87 -3.19 17.17
CA ASN A 459 -12.45 -3.37 17.35
C ASN A 459 -12.08 -4.78 16.88
N PHE A 460 -11.45 -4.89 15.71
CA PHE A 460 -11.17 -6.16 15.05
C PHE A 460 -9.97 -6.94 15.62
N LEU A 461 -9.22 -6.35 16.56
CA LEU A 461 -8.13 -7.05 17.27
C LEU A 461 -8.62 -7.73 18.56
N LYS A 462 -9.69 -7.22 19.16
CA LYS A 462 -10.27 -7.80 20.36
C LYS A 462 -11.23 -8.92 19.98
N PRO A 463 -11.23 -10.06 20.71
CA PRO A 463 -12.30 -11.04 20.56
C PRO A 463 -13.64 -10.36 20.82
N GLU A 464 -14.67 -10.64 20.01
CA GLU A 464 -16.04 -10.26 20.38
C GLU A 464 -16.34 -10.94 21.71
N GLU A 465 -16.58 -10.14 22.74
CA GLU A 465 -17.16 -10.66 23.98
C GLU A 465 -18.56 -11.15 23.59
N THR A 466 -18.72 -12.46 23.46
CA THR A 466 -20.04 -13.09 23.34
C THR A 466 -20.82 -12.78 24.59
N LEU A 467 -21.72 -11.81 24.49
CA LEU A 467 -22.73 -11.50 25.47
C LEU A 467 -23.74 -12.64 25.59
#